data_1facefdb853f4c19f69c567727260021
#
_entry.id   1facefdb853f4c19f69c567727260021
#
_cell.length_a   1.000
_cell.length_b   1.000
_cell.length_c   1.000
_cell.angle_alpha   90.00
_cell.angle_beta   90.00
_cell.angle_gamma   90.00
#
_symmetry.space_group_name_H-M   'P 1'
#
loop_
_entity.id
_entity.type
_entity.pdbx_description
1 polymer ?
#
loop_
_entity_poly.entity_id
_entity_poly.type
_entity_poly.pdbx_seq_one_letter_code
_entity_poly.pdbx_strand_id
1 'polypeptide(L)'
;MRVAIYARVSTDDKGQDVENQLVILRDWAKRLGYDEILEYKDEGISGANSNRPAFIKMRADARQNLFKGILIWSIDRFSREGISQTLAYINELDRFGVFLRSYQDSWLDTADIMIKPLLLSMWAWMASFERERISQRVKAGIQRKKNIGQYRGGRPKKTPPPV
;
A
#
# COMPACT_ATOMS: atom_id res chain seq x y z
N MET A 1 -24.16 7.68 5.98
CA MET A 1 -23.49 6.39 5.65
C MET A 1 -22.14 6.36 6.33
N ARG A 2 -21.80 5.29 7.04
CA ARG A 2 -20.52 5.15 7.74
C ARG A 2 -19.39 4.77 6.79
N VAL A 3 -18.25 5.48 6.90
CA VAL A 3 -17.02 5.21 6.17
C VAL A 3 -15.83 5.12 7.11
N ALA A 4 -14.77 4.46 6.69
CA ALA A 4 -13.48 4.47 7.34
C ALA A 4 -12.55 5.48 6.65
N ILE A 5 -11.67 6.13 7.40
CA ILE A 5 -10.50 6.81 6.86
C ILE A 5 -9.26 6.08 7.35
N TYR A 6 -8.30 5.88 6.44
CA TYR A 6 -7.03 5.26 6.78
C TYR A 6 -5.87 6.18 6.38
N ALA A 7 -5.03 6.46 7.35
CA ALA A 7 -3.83 7.28 7.16
C ALA A 7 -2.58 6.53 7.66
N ARG A 8 -1.46 6.75 6.96
CA ARG A 8 -0.17 6.15 7.31
C ARG A 8 0.99 7.07 6.98
N VAL A 9 1.94 7.18 7.91
CA VAL A 9 3.26 7.76 7.66
C VAL A 9 4.35 6.78 8.06
N SER A 10 5.48 6.84 7.35
CA SER A 10 6.67 6.09 7.70
C SER A 10 7.63 6.96 8.49
N THR A 11 8.57 6.32 9.21
CA THR A 11 9.68 7.01 9.88
C THR A 11 10.58 7.80 8.91
N ASP A 12 10.58 7.43 7.62
CA ASP A 12 11.40 8.08 6.59
C ASP A 12 10.73 9.30 5.96
N ASP A 13 9.42 9.48 6.16
CA ASP A 13 8.65 10.62 5.66
C ASP A 13 8.85 11.86 6.57
N LYS A 14 10.09 12.40 6.55
CA LYS A 14 10.43 13.62 7.30
C LYS A 14 9.51 14.77 6.93
N GLY A 15 8.67 15.18 7.89
CA GLY A 15 7.76 16.34 7.75
C GLY A 15 6.33 16.01 7.33
N GLN A 16 5.96 14.76 7.10
CA GLN A 16 4.56 14.36 6.95
C GLN A 16 4.01 13.85 8.27
N ASP A 17 2.98 14.53 8.74
CA ASP A 17 2.22 14.13 9.92
C ASP A 17 0.99 13.34 9.49
N VAL A 18 0.72 12.21 10.16
CA VAL A 18 -0.52 11.44 9.96
C VAL A 18 -1.74 12.34 10.19
N GLU A 19 -1.65 13.23 11.16
CA GLU A 19 -2.76 14.13 11.48
C GLU A 19 -3.10 15.06 10.32
N ASN A 20 -2.12 15.54 9.56
CA ASN A 20 -2.38 16.35 8.36
C ASN A 20 -3.18 15.57 7.31
N GLN A 21 -2.88 14.28 7.12
CA GLN A 21 -3.67 13.42 6.23
C GLN A 21 -5.08 13.23 6.77
N LEU A 22 -5.22 12.97 8.07
CA LEU A 22 -6.53 12.76 8.70
C LEU A 22 -7.41 14.00 8.61
N VAL A 23 -6.87 15.20 8.85
CA VAL A 23 -7.62 16.47 8.73
C VAL A 23 -8.23 16.61 7.34
N ILE A 24 -7.41 16.38 6.29
CA ILE A 24 -7.87 16.49 4.91
C ILE A 24 -8.90 15.39 4.58
N LEU A 25 -8.67 14.16 5.02
CA LEU A 25 -9.60 13.06 4.78
C LEU A 25 -10.93 13.24 5.52
N ARG A 26 -10.94 13.78 6.74
CA ARG A 26 -12.17 14.14 7.48
C ARG A 26 -12.99 15.18 6.74
N ASP A 27 -12.32 16.26 6.28
CA ASP A 27 -12.97 17.31 5.53
C ASP A 27 -13.52 16.79 4.19
N TRP A 28 -12.74 15.96 3.49
CA TRP A 28 -13.19 15.34 2.25
C TRP A 28 -14.39 14.40 2.48
N ALA A 29 -14.37 13.57 3.52
CA ALA A 29 -15.49 12.71 3.88
C ALA A 29 -16.79 13.51 4.12
N LYS A 30 -16.69 14.61 4.88
CA LYS A 30 -17.83 15.50 5.13
C LYS A 30 -18.36 16.12 3.83
N ARG A 31 -17.49 16.59 2.94
CA ARG A 31 -17.89 17.15 1.64
C ARG A 31 -18.60 16.11 0.76
N LEU A 32 -18.27 14.82 0.91
CA LEU A 32 -18.93 13.71 0.24
C LEU A 32 -20.25 13.29 0.92
N GLY A 33 -20.66 13.94 2.01
CA GLY A 33 -21.88 13.65 2.75
C GLY A 33 -21.77 12.42 3.66
N TYR A 34 -20.56 12.08 4.11
CA TYR A 34 -20.35 11.00 5.07
C TYR A 34 -20.24 11.57 6.48
N ASP A 35 -21.25 11.31 7.32
CA ASP A 35 -21.35 11.88 8.66
C ASP A 35 -20.72 11.01 9.75
N GLU A 36 -20.66 9.69 9.51
CA GLU A 36 -20.06 8.74 10.43
C GLU A 36 -18.71 8.26 9.90
N ILE A 37 -17.64 8.60 10.63
CA ILE A 37 -16.26 8.32 10.22
C ILE A 37 -15.57 7.49 11.29
N LEU A 38 -15.03 6.32 10.90
CA LEU A 38 -14.10 5.53 11.71
C LEU A 38 -12.66 5.82 11.27
N GLU A 39 -11.76 6.05 12.24
CA GLU A 39 -10.38 6.40 11.94
C GLU A 39 -9.42 5.27 12.25
N TYR A 40 -8.54 5.00 11.31
CA TYR A 40 -7.46 4.02 11.41
C TYR A 40 -6.15 4.69 11.05
N LYS A 41 -5.17 4.64 11.95
CA LYS A 41 -3.87 5.25 11.72
C LYS A 41 -2.72 4.33 12.10
N ASP A 42 -1.73 4.24 11.23
CA ASP A 42 -0.47 3.56 11.46
C ASP A 42 0.69 4.56 11.39
N GLU A 43 1.38 4.77 12.51
CA GLU A 43 2.49 5.73 12.63
C GLU A 43 3.81 5.02 12.86
N GLY A 44 4.91 5.57 12.32
CA GLY A 44 6.26 5.18 12.68
C GLY A 44 6.69 3.77 12.28
N ILE A 45 6.00 3.15 11.34
CA ILE A 45 6.30 1.78 10.91
C ILE A 45 7.40 1.82 9.85
N SER A 46 8.63 1.46 10.25
CA SER A 46 9.77 1.32 9.32
C SER A 46 9.56 0.16 8.33
N GLY A 47 10.11 0.33 7.11
CA GLY A 47 9.82 -0.51 5.95
C GLY A 47 10.15 -2.00 6.01
N ALA A 48 10.75 -2.52 7.09
CA ALA A 48 11.16 -3.93 7.19
C ALA A 48 10.16 -4.80 7.98
N ASN A 49 9.33 -4.21 8.83
CA ASN A 49 8.31 -4.93 9.61
C ASN A 49 6.95 -4.30 9.35
N SER A 50 6.20 -4.92 8.46
CA SER A 50 4.86 -4.48 8.07
C SER A 50 3.78 -4.79 9.11
N ASN A 51 4.10 -4.66 10.40
CA ASN A 51 3.09 -4.77 11.43
C ASN A 51 2.24 -3.48 11.41
N ARG A 52 1.12 -3.52 10.70
CA ARG A 52 0.16 -2.42 10.49
C ARG A 52 -1.12 -2.74 11.27
N PRO A 53 -1.11 -2.56 12.59
CA PRO A 53 -2.22 -3.01 13.44
C PRO A 53 -3.54 -2.32 13.09
N ALA A 54 -3.50 -1.03 12.74
CA ALA A 54 -4.70 -0.31 12.33
C ALA A 54 -5.21 -0.78 10.97
N PHE A 55 -4.34 -1.09 10.01
CA PHE A 55 -4.73 -1.66 8.72
C PHE A 55 -5.34 -3.06 8.88
N ILE A 56 -4.75 -3.91 9.72
CA ILE A 56 -5.27 -5.24 10.01
C ILE A 56 -6.66 -5.15 10.65
N LYS A 57 -6.81 -4.25 11.64
CA LYS A 57 -8.09 -3.99 12.29
C LYS A 57 -9.13 -3.48 11.31
N MET A 58 -8.78 -2.50 10.48
CA MET A 58 -9.67 -1.95 9.44
C MET A 58 -10.20 -3.03 8.52
N ARG A 59 -9.34 -3.96 8.05
CA ARG A 59 -9.79 -5.09 7.21
C ARG A 59 -10.71 -6.06 7.94
N ALA A 60 -10.45 -6.34 9.21
CA ALA A 60 -11.32 -7.16 10.04
C ALA A 60 -12.70 -6.49 10.22
N ASP A 61 -12.73 -5.19 10.46
CA ASP A 61 -13.94 -4.40 10.61
C ASP A 61 -14.71 -4.27 9.28
N ALA A 62 -14.01 -4.17 8.14
CA ALA A 62 -14.59 -4.24 6.80
C ALA A 62 -15.31 -5.56 6.55
N ARG A 63 -14.69 -6.69 6.94
CA ARG A 63 -15.30 -8.01 6.85
C ARG A 63 -16.59 -8.13 7.67
N GLN A 64 -16.69 -7.40 8.77
CA GLN A 64 -17.88 -7.32 9.61
C GLN A 64 -18.90 -6.28 9.12
N ASN A 65 -18.63 -5.62 7.99
CA ASN A 65 -19.48 -4.56 7.41
C ASN A 65 -19.74 -3.38 8.37
N LEU A 66 -18.79 -3.03 9.23
CA LEU A 66 -18.93 -1.90 10.15
C LEU A 66 -18.97 -0.55 9.42
N PHE A 67 -18.52 -0.50 8.18
CA PHE A 67 -18.59 0.65 7.27
C PHE A 67 -18.74 0.18 5.82
N LYS A 68 -19.11 1.09 4.92
CA LYS A 68 -19.37 0.79 3.51
C LYS A 68 -18.29 1.28 2.56
N GLY A 69 -17.36 2.08 3.04
CA GLY A 69 -16.27 2.60 2.22
C GLY A 69 -15.04 2.94 3.04
N ILE A 70 -13.89 2.97 2.36
CA ILE A 70 -12.61 3.40 2.91
C ILE A 70 -12.12 4.56 2.07
N LEU A 71 -11.75 5.65 2.74
CA LEU A 71 -11.11 6.82 2.15
C LEU A 71 -9.64 6.81 2.53
N ILE A 72 -8.76 6.97 1.54
CA ILE A 72 -7.31 6.99 1.71
C ILE A 72 -6.71 8.23 1.07
N TRP A 73 -5.51 8.60 1.47
CA TRP A 73 -4.78 9.70 0.86
C TRP A 73 -4.35 9.35 -0.56
N SER A 74 -3.65 8.21 -0.73
CA SER A 74 -3.17 7.68 -1.99
C SER A 74 -2.97 6.17 -1.90
N ILE A 75 -2.90 5.49 -3.04
CA ILE A 75 -2.77 4.03 -3.10
C ILE A 75 -1.44 3.56 -2.49
N ASP A 76 -0.36 4.32 -2.65
CA ASP A 76 0.94 4.01 -2.05
C ASP A 76 0.91 4.11 -0.51
N ARG A 77 0.02 4.92 0.04
CA ARG A 77 -0.25 4.98 1.49
C ARG A 77 -1.13 3.83 1.96
N PHE A 78 -1.97 3.30 1.09
CA PHE A 78 -2.81 2.14 1.38
C PHE A 78 -1.98 0.86 1.49
N SER A 79 -1.09 0.59 0.52
CA SER A 79 -0.24 -0.60 0.54
C SER A 79 1.17 -0.34 0.01
N ARG A 80 2.19 -0.84 0.73
CA ARG A 80 3.60 -0.87 0.31
C ARG A 80 4.06 -2.23 -0.20
N GLU A 81 3.22 -3.23 -0.10
CA GLU A 81 3.58 -4.63 -0.39
C GLU A 81 3.61 -4.92 -1.89
N GLY A 82 3.58 -3.86 -2.69
CA GLY A 82 3.55 -3.92 -4.14
C GLY A 82 2.14 -4.14 -4.69
N ILE A 83 2.05 -4.01 -6.00
CA ILE A 83 0.76 -3.90 -6.70
C ILE A 83 -0.08 -5.17 -6.60
N SER A 84 0.54 -6.35 -6.70
CA SER A 84 -0.20 -7.62 -6.61
C SER A 84 -0.94 -7.75 -5.27
N GLN A 85 -0.29 -7.36 -4.17
CA GLN A 85 -0.89 -7.41 -2.85
C GLN A 85 -1.94 -6.32 -2.67
N THR A 86 -1.69 -5.12 -3.21
CA THR A 86 -2.68 -4.04 -3.22
C THR A 86 -3.96 -4.44 -3.95
N LEU A 87 -3.82 -5.08 -5.12
CA LEU A 87 -4.96 -5.63 -5.87
C LEU A 87 -5.72 -6.70 -5.07
N ALA A 88 -4.99 -7.58 -4.37
CA ALA A 88 -5.61 -8.59 -3.52
C ALA A 88 -6.47 -7.94 -2.42
N TYR A 89 -5.98 -6.87 -1.79
CA TYR A 89 -6.74 -6.11 -0.78
C TYR A 89 -7.95 -5.41 -1.39
N ILE A 90 -7.83 -4.79 -2.56
CA ILE A 90 -8.97 -4.14 -3.23
C ILE A 90 -10.05 -5.18 -3.58
N ASN A 91 -9.66 -6.32 -4.14
CA ASN A 91 -10.60 -7.41 -4.46
C ASN A 91 -11.25 -8.01 -3.20
N GLU A 92 -10.52 -8.07 -2.09
CA GLU A 92 -11.07 -8.49 -0.80
C GLU A 92 -12.15 -7.52 -0.30
N LEU A 93 -11.89 -6.21 -0.37
CA LEU A 93 -12.86 -5.18 0.01
C LEU A 93 -14.11 -5.21 -0.89
N ASP A 94 -13.93 -5.37 -2.20
CA ASP A 94 -15.05 -5.51 -3.15
C ASP A 94 -15.94 -6.71 -2.79
N ARG A 95 -15.37 -7.86 -2.38
CA ARG A 95 -16.14 -9.03 -1.90
C ARG A 95 -16.93 -8.73 -0.63
N PHE A 96 -16.48 -7.83 0.21
CA PHE A 96 -17.22 -7.38 1.40
C PHE A 96 -18.23 -6.28 1.08
N GLY A 97 -18.31 -5.82 -0.17
CA GLY A 97 -19.15 -4.69 -0.57
C GLY A 97 -18.67 -3.35 0.00
N VAL A 98 -17.35 -3.23 0.24
CA VAL A 98 -16.71 -2.02 0.76
C VAL A 98 -15.93 -1.37 -0.37
N PHE A 99 -16.33 -0.15 -0.76
CA PHE A 99 -15.61 0.61 -1.79
C PHE A 99 -14.33 1.25 -1.24
N LEU A 100 -13.36 1.48 -2.11
CA LEU A 100 -12.13 2.21 -1.81
C LEU A 100 -12.08 3.48 -2.67
N ARG A 101 -11.81 4.64 -2.03
CA ARG A 101 -11.60 5.93 -2.67
C ARG A 101 -10.28 6.53 -2.27
N SER A 102 -9.58 7.15 -3.22
CA SER A 102 -8.31 7.82 -2.99
C SER A 102 -8.45 9.32 -3.25
N TYR A 103 -7.92 10.13 -2.34
CA TYR A 103 -7.94 11.58 -2.47
C TYR A 103 -7.05 12.07 -3.62
N GLN A 104 -5.85 11.46 -3.78
CA GLN A 104 -4.93 11.83 -4.86
C GLN A 104 -5.17 11.05 -6.15
N ASP A 105 -5.62 9.79 -6.05
CA ASP A 105 -5.81 8.92 -7.21
C ASP A 105 -7.28 8.95 -7.66
N SER A 106 -7.75 10.10 -8.14
CA SER A 106 -9.16 10.32 -8.52
C SER A 106 -9.68 9.37 -9.61
N TRP A 107 -8.77 8.78 -10.41
CA TRP A 107 -9.11 7.76 -11.40
C TRP A 107 -9.72 6.49 -10.76
N LEU A 108 -9.40 6.23 -9.49
CA LEU A 108 -9.98 5.09 -8.75
C LEU A 108 -11.47 5.30 -8.45
N ASP A 109 -11.91 6.56 -8.34
CA ASP A 109 -13.29 6.97 -8.06
C ASP A 109 -14.16 7.01 -9.32
N THR A 110 -13.57 7.44 -10.43
CA THR A 110 -14.28 7.67 -11.70
C THR A 110 -14.39 6.42 -12.57
N ALA A 111 -13.66 5.36 -12.19
CA ALA A 111 -13.70 4.12 -12.94
C ALA A 111 -15.04 3.41 -12.70
N ASP A 112 -15.92 3.49 -13.68
CA ASP A 112 -17.11 2.66 -13.79
C ASP A 112 -16.75 1.18 -13.56
N ILE A 113 -17.70 0.37 -13.08
CA ILE A 113 -17.52 -1.06 -12.77
C ILE A 113 -16.80 -1.83 -13.90
N MET A 114 -16.98 -1.39 -15.15
CA MET A 114 -16.32 -2.00 -16.31
C MET A 114 -14.88 -1.52 -16.54
N ILE A 115 -14.54 -0.28 -16.21
CA ILE A 115 -13.23 0.32 -16.49
C ILE A 115 -12.25 0.08 -15.34
N LYS A 116 -12.72 0.02 -14.10
CA LYS A 116 -11.89 -0.22 -12.91
C LYS A 116 -11.01 -1.48 -13.01
N PRO A 117 -11.54 -2.67 -13.41
CA PRO A 117 -10.70 -3.86 -13.61
C PRO A 117 -9.63 -3.67 -14.68
N LEU A 118 -9.94 -2.92 -15.76
CA LEU A 118 -8.98 -2.64 -16.83
C LEU A 118 -7.85 -1.74 -16.32
N LEU A 119 -8.16 -0.65 -15.64
CA LEU A 119 -7.16 0.25 -15.05
C LEU A 119 -6.30 -0.46 -14.00
N LEU A 120 -6.90 -1.29 -13.16
CA LEU A 120 -6.18 -2.11 -12.19
C LEU A 120 -5.26 -3.13 -12.88
N SER A 121 -5.69 -3.73 -13.99
CA SER A 121 -4.89 -4.66 -14.80
C SER A 121 -3.72 -3.95 -15.48
N MET A 122 -3.93 -2.77 -16.03
CA MET A 122 -2.85 -1.94 -16.60
C MET A 122 -1.85 -1.53 -15.52
N TRP A 123 -2.32 -1.12 -14.36
CA TRP A 123 -1.47 -0.77 -13.24
C TRP A 123 -0.65 -1.98 -12.74
N ALA A 124 -1.27 -3.17 -12.63
CA ALA A 124 -0.59 -4.42 -12.30
C ALA A 124 0.47 -4.79 -13.36
N TRP A 125 0.16 -4.59 -14.64
CA TRP A 125 1.09 -4.85 -15.73
C TRP A 125 2.30 -3.89 -15.68
N MET A 126 2.07 -2.59 -15.50
CA MET A 126 3.16 -1.60 -15.35
C MET A 126 4.11 -1.96 -14.22
N ALA A 127 3.60 -2.43 -13.10
CA ALA A 127 4.45 -2.83 -11.98
C ALA A 127 5.18 -4.14 -12.18
N SER A 128 4.62 -5.10 -12.90
CA SER A 128 5.37 -6.30 -13.28
C SER A 128 6.56 -5.92 -14.17
N PHE A 129 6.35 -4.98 -15.08
CA PHE A 129 7.38 -4.45 -15.97
C PHE A 129 8.49 -3.72 -15.18
N GLU A 130 8.13 -2.94 -14.18
CA GLU A 130 9.10 -2.25 -13.32
C GLU A 130 9.96 -3.25 -12.51
N ARG A 131 9.34 -4.29 -11.95
CA ARG A 131 10.09 -5.38 -11.26
C ARG A 131 11.05 -6.09 -12.20
N GLU A 132 10.64 -6.36 -13.43
CA GLU A 132 11.50 -6.99 -14.42
C GLU A 132 12.70 -6.09 -14.77
N ARG A 133 12.48 -4.80 -14.97
CA ARG A 133 13.57 -3.83 -15.18
C ARG A 133 14.54 -3.77 -14.00
N ILE A 134 14.03 -3.78 -12.76
CA ILE A 134 14.88 -3.83 -11.56
C ILE A 134 15.69 -5.12 -11.53
N SER A 135 15.06 -6.27 -11.79
CA SER A 135 15.72 -7.57 -11.86
C SER A 135 16.83 -7.58 -12.92
N GLN A 136 16.56 -7.03 -14.11
CA GLN A 136 17.55 -6.92 -15.18
C GLN A 136 18.73 -6.04 -14.79
N ARG A 137 18.48 -4.87 -14.15
CA ARG A 137 19.55 -3.99 -13.63
C ARG A 137 20.41 -4.70 -12.59
N VAL A 138 19.79 -5.42 -11.66
CA VAL A 138 20.51 -6.19 -10.62
C VAL A 138 21.37 -7.28 -11.28
N LYS A 139 20.81 -8.05 -12.20
CA LYS A 139 21.55 -9.09 -12.95
C LYS A 139 22.74 -8.49 -13.71
N ALA A 140 22.53 -7.38 -14.42
CA ALA A 140 23.60 -6.69 -15.14
C ALA A 140 24.68 -6.16 -14.19
N GLY A 141 24.30 -5.60 -13.04
CA GLY A 141 25.24 -5.16 -12.00
C GLY A 141 26.06 -6.32 -11.42
N ILE A 142 25.42 -7.47 -11.16
CA ILE A 142 26.11 -8.69 -10.71
C ILE A 142 27.08 -9.19 -11.78
N GLN A 143 26.66 -9.25 -13.04
CA GLN A 143 27.51 -9.70 -14.15
C GLN A 143 28.72 -8.79 -14.33
N ARG A 144 28.54 -7.46 -14.26
CA ARG A 144 29.65 -6.50 -14.29
C ARG A 144 30.64 -6.75 -13.17
N LYS A 145 30.16 -6.95 -11.91
CA LYS A 145 31.04 -7.25 -10.77
C LYS A 145 31.79 -8.58 -10.92
N LYS A 146 31.16 -9.59 -11.54
CA LYS A 146 31.83 -10.84 -11.87
C LYS A 146 32.95 -10.63 -12.87
N ASN A 147 32.69 -9.86 -13.93
CA ASN A 147 33.68 -9.63 -15.01
C ASN A 147 34.92 -8.87 -14.51
N ILE A 148 34.78 -7.99 -13.50
CA ILE A 148 35.91 -7.25 -12.91
C ILE A 148 36.48 -7.92 -11.64
N GLY A 149 36.10 -9.17 -11.34
CA GLY A 149 36.62 -9.92 -10.19
C GLY A 149 36.18 -9.42 -8.80
N GLN A 150 35.24 -8.49 -8.73
CA GLN A 150 34.77 -7.87 -7.48
C GLN A 150 33.50 -8.52 -6.90
N TYR A 151 33.03 -9.60 -7.51
CA TYR A 151 31.83 -10.29 -7.03
C TYR A 151 32.17 -11.20 -5.84
N ARG A 152 31.78 -10.78 -4.66
CA ARG A 152 31.82 -11.58 -3.42
C ARG A 152 30.42 -12.08 -3.05
N GLY A 153 29.78 -12.80 -3.96
CA GLY A 153 28.46 -13.39 -3.70
C GLY A 153 28.60 -14.74 -3.00
N GLY A 154 27.74 -14.97 -2.06
CA GLY A 154 27.59 -16.22 -1.32
C GLY A 154 26.90 -15.96 0.03
N ARG A 155 26.26 -16.99 0.57
CA ARG A 155 25.72 -16.92 1.94
C ARG A 155 26.92 -16.77 2.91
N PRO A 156 26.91 -15.80 3.85
CA PRO A 156 27.95 -15.70 4.87
C PRO A 156 28.17 -17.06 5.54
N LYS A 157 29.41 -17.53 5.62
CA LYS A 157 29.71 -18.75 6.40
C LYS A 157 29.27 -18.52 7.84
N LYS A 158 28.40 -19.40 8.36
CA LYS A 158 28.09 -19.39 9.79
C LYS A 158 29.40 -19.60 10.55
N THR A 159 29.78 -18.62 11.35
CA THR A 159 30.85 -18.81 12.34
C THR A 159 30.40 -19.91 13.31
N PRO A 160 31.20 -20.97 13.52
CA PRO A 160 30.88 -21.96 14.54
C PRO A 160 30.81 -21.27 15.92
N PRO A 161 29.94 -21.73 16.83
CA PRO A 161 29.89 -21.17 18.18
C PRO A 161 31.28 -21.35 18.86
N PRO A 162 31.71 -20.42 19.73
CA PRO A 162 32.91 -20.59 20.49
C PRO A 162 32.80 -21.83 21.37
N VAL A 163 33.89 -22.62 21.44
CA VAL A 163 34.02 -23.82 22.29
C VAL A 163 34.10 -23.39 23.73
#